data_6de8c2d6c4786d915b3d7f6f59dc2090
#
_entry.id   6de8c2d6c4786d915b3d7f6f59dc2090
#
_cell.length_a   1.000
_cell.length_b   1.000
_cell.length_c   1.000
_cell.angle_alpha   90.00
_cell.angle_beta   90.00
_cell.angle_gamma   90.00
#
_symmetry.space_group_name_H-M   'P 1'
#
loop_
_entity.id
_entity.type
_entity.pdbx_description
1 polymer ?
#
loop_
_entity_poly.entity_id
_entity_poly.type
_entity_poly.pdbx_seq_one_letter_code
_entity_poly.pdbx_strand_id
1 'polypeptide(L)'
;MKKIIPEHYYFFERASTNPSSKFTVILDIDQSGSMGESVIYSSVMACILASMAALKTRIVAFDTNIVDLTEKSDDPVDLLYGFQLGGGTDINKSITYCMNYIENPKKTIFFLISDLMEGGNRGGMLRHLQEMKDSGVIVVCLLAISGDGQPYYDTQMAGKISSMGIPCFACNPEKLPLLLERV
;
A
#
# COMPACT_ATOMS: atom_id res chain seq x y z
N MET A 1 -24.59 -21.72 -19.16
CA MET A 1 -23.56 -20.82 -18.65
C MET A 1 -24.17 -19.93 -17.57
N LYS A 2 -23.93 -20.18 -16.28
CA LYS A 2 -24.41 -19.33 -15.19
C LYS A 2 -23.46 -18.15 -15.05
N LYS A 3 -23.93 -16.92 -15.34
CA LYS A 3 -23.26 -15.70 -14.96
C LYS A 3 -23.24 -15.60 -13.43
N ILE A 4 -22.06 -15.69 -12.83
CA ILE A 4 -21.87 -15.31 -11.44
C ILE A 4 -21.75 -13.79 -11.44
N ILE A 5 -22.79 -13.08 -11.04
CA ILE A 5 -22.76 -11.66 -10.74
C ILE A 5 -22.37 -11.58 -9.27
N PRO A 6 -21.24 -10.99 -8.87
CA PRO A 6 -20.95 -10.77 -7.46
C PRO A 6 -21.95 -9.76 -6.93
N GLU A 7 -22.81 -10.19 -6.01
CA GLU A 7 -23.66 -9.29 -5.24
C GLU A 7 -22.80 -8.64 -4.14
N HIS A 8 -22.76 -7.32 -4.16
CA HIS A 8 -22.25 -6.41 -3.12
C HIS A 8 -20.74 -6.13 -3.05
N TYR A 9 -20.37 -5.05 -3.74
CA TYR A 9 -19.15 -4.25 -3.45
C TYR A 9 -19.50 -3.20 -2.38
N TYR A 10 -19.54 -3.57 -1.12
CA TYR A 10 -20.04 -2.67 -0.05
C TYR A 10 -19.15 -1.46 0.27
N PHE A 11 -17.87 -1.51 -0.05
CA PHE A 11 -16.93 -0.44 0.29
C PHE A 11 -16.90 0.71 -0.73
N PHE A 12 -17.20 0.45 -2.00
CA PHE A 12 -17.08 1.42 -3.08
C PHE A 12 -18.40 1.90 -3.70
N GLU A 13 -19.53 1.26 -3.41
CA GLU A 13 -20.84 1.65 -3.95
C GLU A 13 -21.42 2.93 -3.34
N ARG A 14 -20.85 3.47 -2.26
CA ARG A 14 -21.20 4.78 -1.71
C ARG A 14 -20.21 5.87 -2.07
N ALA A 15 -19.69 5.90 -3.28
CA ALA A 15 -19.09 7.10 -3.82
C ALA A 15 -20.19 8.15 -4.03
N SER A 16 -20.56 8.83 -2.95
CA SER A 16 -21.36 10.04 -3.01
C SER A 16 -20.65 11.01 -3.98
N THR A 17 -21.41 11.61 -4.88
CA THR A 17 -20.94 12.68 -5.78
C THR A 17 -20.43 13.92 -5.04
N ASN A 18 -20.43 13.89 -3.73
CA ASN A 18 -19.96 14.97 -2.87
C ASN A 18 -18.43 14.86 -2.66
N PRO A 19 -17.61 15.84 -3.11
CA PRO A 19 -16.15 15.81 -2.97
C PRO A 19 -15.66 15.60 -1.54
N SER A 20 -16.44 16.00 -0.54
CA SER A 20 -16.12 15.86 0.88
C SER A 20 -16.28 14.44 1.44
N SER A 21 -16.82 13.50 0.66
CA SER A 21 -17.04 12.10 1.09
C SER A 21 -15.98 11.13 0.59
N LYS A 22 -15.05 11.57 -0.26
CA LYS A 22 -14.01 10.70 -0.82
C LYS A 22 -13.02 10.24 0.25
N PHE A 23 -12.68 8.96 0.23
CA PHE A 23 -11.56 8.44 1.00
C PHE A 23 -10.24 8.92 0.39
N THR A 24 -9.25 9.18 1.24
CA THR A 24 -7.86 9.36 0.83
C THR A 24 -7.17 8.01 0.89
N VAL A 25 -6.55 7.59 -0.21
CA VAL A 25 -5.70 6.40 -0.25
C VAL A 25 -4.25 6.86 -0.36
N ILE A 26 -3.41 6.34 0.52
CA ILE A 26 -1.97 6.57 0.50
C ILE A 26 -1.31 5.24 0.14
N LEU A 27 -0.57 5.23 -0.96
CA LEU A 27 0.20 4.09 -1.44
C LEU A 27 1.67 4.36 -1.15
N ASP A 28 2.27 3.60 -0.24
CA ASP A 28 3.67 3.67 0.13
C ASP A 28 4.39 2.44 -0.42
N ILE A 29 5.18 2.65 -1.48
CA ILE A 29 5.66 1.60 -2.38
C ILE A 29 7.17 1.45 -2.25
N ASP A 30 7.59 0.32 -1.71
CA ASP A 30 8.99 -0.07 -1.59
C ASP A 30 9.58 -0.41 -2.97
N GLN A 31 10.65 0.29 -3.32
CA GLN A 31 11.46 0.06 -4.52
C GLN A 31 12.93 -0.19 -4.17
N SER A 32 13.19 -0.64 -2.96
CA SER A 32 14.53 -1.03 -2.51
C SER A 32 15.07 -2.23 -3.29
N GLY A 33 16.37 -2.43 -3.22
CA GLY A 33 17.05 -3.51 -3.95
C GLY A 33 16.57 -4.92 -3.56
N SER A 34 16.08 -5.12 -2.34
CA SER A 34 15.53 -6.39 -1.87
C SER A 34 14.20 -6.76 -2.54
N MET A 35 13.44 -5.76 -3.02
CA MET A 35 12.19 -6.00 -3.74
C MET A 35 12.38 -6.71 -5.08
N GLY A 36 13.53 -6.52 -5.77
CA GLY A 36 13.92 -7.29 -6.96
C GLY A 36 12.77 -7.49 -7.95
N GLU A 37 12.44 -8.77 -8.24
CA GLU A 37 11.33 -9.14 -9.12
C GLU A 37 9.94 -8.75 -8.57
N SER A 38 9.83 -8.54 -7.25
CA SER A 38 8.58 -8.14 -6.60
C SER A 38 8.14 -6.71 -6.95
N VAL A 39 9.04 -5.87 -7.46
CA VAL A 39 8.74 -4.50 -7.91
C VAL A 39 7.63 -4.50 -8.97
N ILE A 40 7.62 -5.47 -9.87
CA ILE A 40 6.59 -5.57 -10.92
C ILE A 40 5.21 -5.78 -10.29
N TYR A 41 5.10 -6.72 -9.35
CA TYR A 41 3.84 -6.99 -8.65
C TYR A 41 3.37 -5.79 -7.83
N SER A 42 4.30 -5.17 -7.11
CA SER A 42 4.02 -3.96 -6.32
C SER A 42 3.52 -2.82 -7.18
N SER A 43 4.12 -2.62 -8.35
CA SER A 43 3.71 -1.61 -9.32
C SER A 43 2.31 -1.88 -9.86
N VAL A 44 2.00 -3.11 -10.23
CA VAL A 44 0.66 -3.50 -10.70
C VAL A 44 -0.39 -3.30 -9.61
N MET A 45 -0.09 -3.69 -8.36
CA MET A 45 -0.99 -3.47 -7.22
C MET A 45 -1.28 -1.98 -7.01
N ALA A 46 -0.23 -1.14 -7.05
CA ALA A 46 -0.36 0.30 -6.92
C ALA A 46 -1.21 0.90 -8.06
N CYS A 47 -1.01 0.44 -9.29
CA CYS A 47 -1.80 0.91 -10.44
C CYS A 47 -3.28 0.56 -10.30
N ILE A 48 -3.61 -0.66 -9.86
CA ILE A 48 -4.99 -1.07 -9.62
C ILE A 48 -5.63 -0.15 -8.57
N LEU A 49 -4.95 0.09 -7.44
CA LEU A 49 -5.45 0.95 -6.38
C LEU A 49 -5.57 2.41 -6.83
N ALA A 50 -4.59 2.92 -7.59
CA ALA A 50 -4.59 4.29 -8.10
C ALA A 50 -5.70 4.54 -9.12
N SER A 51 -6.09 3.52 -9.90
CA SER A 51 -7.14 3.63 -10.94
C SER A 51 -8.55 3.74 -10.37
N MET A 52 -8.73 3.59 -9.06
CA MET A 52 -10.05 3.65 -8.41
C MET A 52 -10.55 5.10 -8.33
N ALA A 53 -11.35 5.52 -9.30
CA ALA A 53 -11.81 6.92 -9.52
C ALA A 53 -12.57 7.57 -8.34
N ALA A 54 -13.04 6.77 -7.37
CA ALA A 54 -13.76 7.26 -6.19
C ALA A 54 -12.84 7.81 -5.08
N LEU A 55 -11.52 7.71 -5.24
CA LEU A 55 -10.54 7.93 -4.19
C LEU A 55 -9.62 9.12 -4.54
N LYS A 56 -9.18 9.85 -3.51
CA LYS A 56 -8.06 10.80 -3.61
C LYS A 56 -6.78 10.00 -3.34
N THR A 57 -6.02 9.69 -4.37
CA THR A 57 -4.83 8.84 -4.22
C THR A 57 -3.57 9.67 -4.05
N ARG A 58 -2.72 9.26 -3.12
CA ARG A 58 -1.35 9.74 -2.91
C ARG A 58 -0.40 8.58 -3.17
N ILE A 59 0.64 8.80 -3.95
CA ILE A 59 1.59 7.76 -4.35
C ILE A 59 2.98 8.20 -3.93
N VAL A 60 3.59 7.41 -3.08
CA VAL A 60 4.96 7.59 -2.60
C VAL A 60 5.75 6.34 -2.92
N ALA A 61 6.87 6.49 -3.61
CA ALA A 61 7.85 5.42 -3.81
C ALA A 61 9.09 5.70 -2.96
N PHE A 62 9.67 4.66 -2.40
CA PHE A 62 10.85 4.83 -1.54
C PHE A 62 11.87 3.70 -1.66
N ASP A 63 13.11 4.03 -1.29
CA ASP A 63 14.19 3.14 -0.87
C ASP A 63 14.82 3.74 0.41
N THR A 64 16.04 4.23 0.43
CA THR A 64 16.59 5.15 1.43
C THR A 64 16.20 6.61 1.17
N ASN A 65 15.71 6.89 -0.04
CA ASN A 65 15.17 8.18 -0.45
C ASN A 65 13.64 8.05 -0.62
N ILE A 66 12.98 9.20 -0.72
CA ILE A 66 11.52 9.27 -0.91
C ILE A 66 11.27 10.04 -2.20
N VAL A 67 10.41 9.50 -3.04
CA VAL A 67 9.91 10.14 -4.25
C VAL A 67 8.40 10.21 -4.20
N ASP A 68 7.89 11.44 -4.11
CA ASP A 68 6.46 11.71 -4.21
C ASP A 68 6.03 11.74 -5.68
N LEU A 69 5.16 10.84 -6.04
CA LEU A 69 4.66 10.65 -7.39
C LEU A 69 3.24 11.20 -7.58
N THR A 70 2.63 11.77 -6.53
CA THR A 70 1.22 12.18 -6.51
C THR A 70 0.84 13.15 -7.61
N GLU A 71 1.73 14.08 -7.98
CA GLU A 71 1.44 15.14 -8.95
C GLU A 71 2.12 14.95 -10.30
N LYS A 72 2.90 13.88 -10.46
CA LYS A 72 3.86 13.77 -11.59
C LYS A 72 3.34 13.06 -12.81
N SER A 73 2.17 12.41 -12.79
CA SER A 73 1.75 11.60 -13.93
C SER A 73 0.25 11.44 -14.10
N ASP A 74 -0.15 11.53 -15.35
CA ASP A 74 -1.45 11.06 -15.82
C ASP A 74 -1.49 9.51 -15.89
N ASP A 75 -0.31 8.83 -15.87
CA ASP A 75 -0.20 7.37 -15.84
C ASP A 75 0.73 6.89 -14.70
N PRO A 76 0.16 6.30 -13.62
CA PRO A 76 0.93 5.74 -12.52
C PRO A 76 1.89 4.63 -12.92
N VAL A 77 1.61 3.92 -14.03
CA VAL A 77 2.43 2.81 -14.53
C VAL A 77 3.77 3.31 -15.03
N ASP A 78 3.76 4.31 -15.90
CA ASP A 78 4.98 4.90 -16.47
C ASP A 78 5.90 5.46 -15.39
N LEU A 79 5.31 5.96 -14.29
CA LEU A 79 6.07 6.46 -13.16
C LEU A 79 6.78 5.36 -12.38
N LEU A 80 6.08 4.30 -12.04
CA LEU A 80 6.64 3.22 -11.23
C LEU A 80 7.74 2.47 -11.98
N TYR A 81 7.64 2.34 -13.29
CA TYR A 81 8.71 1.77 -14.12
C TYR A 81 9.85 2.75 -14.41
N GLY A 82 9.58 4.05 -14.41
CA GLY A 82 10.58 5.11 -14.67
C GLY A 82 11.53 5.38 -13.50
N PHE A 83 11.14 5.00 -12.27
CA PHE A 83 11.94 5.22 -11.06
C PHE A 83 12.39 3.88 -10.49
N GLN A 84 13.53 3.36 -10.96
CA GLN A 84 14.23 2.28 -10.27
C GLN A 84 15.15 2.88 -9.21
N LEU A 85 14.75 2.83 -7.96
CA LEU A 85 15.58 3.30 -6.86
C LEU A 85 16.70 2.28 -6.57
N GLY A 86 16.38 1.09 -6.11
CA GLY A 86 17.35 -0.02 -5.98
C GLY A 86 18.38 0.13 -4.86
N GLY A 87 18.21 1.11 -3.98
CA GLY A 87 19.05 1.34 -2.81
C GLY A 87 18.73 0.42 -1.62
N GLY A 88 19.17 0.81 -0.43
CA GLY A 88 18.75 0.19 0.84
C GLY A 88 17.29 0.53 1.15
N THR A 89 16.79 0.10 2.33
CA THR A 89 15.39 0.26 2.71
C THR A 89 15.27 1.08 4.00
N ASP A 90 14.45 2.13 4.00
CA ASP A 90 14.06 2.90 5.19
C ASP A 90 12.54 3.12 5.20
N ILE A 91 11.80 2.08 5.56
CA ILE A 91 10.33 2.07 5.63
C ILE A 91 9.86 3.09 6.68
N ASN A 92 10.55 3.17 7.82
CA ASN A 92 10.18 4.10 8.88
C ASN A 92 10.19 5.55 8.42
N LYS A 93 11.16 5.94 7.62
CA LYS A 93 11.27 7.29 7.04
C LYS A 93 10.12 7.56 6.08
N SER A 94 9.77 6.59 5.22
CA SER A 94 8.68 6.72 4.26
C SER A 94 7.33 6.83 4.95
N ILE A 95 7.05 5.98 5.93
CA ILE A 95 5.82 6.07 6.75
C ILE A 95 5.70 7.45 7.39
N THR A 96 6.80 7.95 7.99
CA THR A 96 6.81 9.28 8.63
C THR A 96 6.47 10.38 7.62
N TYR A 97 6.96 10.26 6.39
CA TYR A 97 6.61 11.18 5.30
C TYR A 97 5.13 11.09 4.93
N CYS A 98 4.62 9.88 4.74
CA CYS A 98 3.23 9.60 4.37
C CYS A 98 2.22 10.09 5.42
N MET A 99 2.59 10.09 6.71
CA MET A 99 1.73 10.59 7.79
C MET A 99 1.31 12.06 7.59
N ASN A 100 2.11 12.87 6.85
CA ASN A 100 1.76 14.26 6.55
C ASN A 100 0.55 14.38 5.60
N TYR A 101 0.17 13.32 4.90
CA TYR A 101 -1.01 13.29 4.02
C TYR A 101 -2.31 12.92 4.74
N ILE A 102 -2.24 12.56 6.03
CA ILE A 102 -3.41 12.14 6.81
C ILE A 102 -4.16 13.38 7.32
N GLU A 103 -5.11 13.87 6.53
CA GLU A 103 -5.98 14.99 6.91
C GLU A 103 -7.14 14.53 7.80
N ASN A 104 -7.72 13.36 7.48
CA ASN A 104 -8.83 12.76 8.23
C ASN A 104 -8.57 11.26 8.42
N PRO A 105 -8.07 10.84 9.60
CA PRO A 105 -7.71 9.44 9.85
C PRO A 105 -8.83 8.45 9.52
N LYS A 106 -10.07 8.73 9.92
CA LYS A 106 -11.23 7.84 9.70
C LYS A 106 -11.66 7.73 8.23
N LYS A 107 -11.10 8.55 7.35
CA LYS A 107 -11.32 8.52 5.90
C LYS A 107 -10.01 8.29 5.14
N THR A 108 -9.02 7.72 5.79
CA THR A 108 -7.73 7.43 5.19
C THR A 108 -7.47 5.93 5.21
N ILE A 109 -7.05 5.41 4.07
CA ILE A 109 -6.56 4.05 3.89
C ILE A 109 -5.07 4.16 3.52
N PHE A 110 -4.23 3.52 4.30
CA PHE A 110 -2.79 3.47 4.06
C PHE A 110 -2.37 2.06 3.65
N PHE A 111 -1.78 1.93 2.48
CA PHE A 111 -1.19 0.70 1.98
C PHE A 111 0.32 0.78 2.02
N LEU A 112 0.96 -0.08 2.79
CA LEU A 112 2.39 -0.34 2.71
C LEU A 112 2.62 -1.56 1.80
N ILE A 113 3.33 -1.37 0.69
CA ILE A 113 3.65 -2.42 -0.27
C ILE A 113 5.16 -2.67 -0.19
N SER A 114 5.59 -3.73 0.50
CA SER A 114 6.99 -3.96 0.84
C SER A 114 7.25 -5.42 1.21
N ASP A 115 8.52 -5.83 1.18
CA ASP A 115 9.00 -7.09 1.76
C ASP A 115 9.27 -6.99 3.28
N LEU A 116 9.06 -5.82 3.88
CA LEU A 116 9.29 -5.52 5.29
C LEU A 116 10.74 -5.70 5.77
N MET A 117 11.70 -5.76 4.85
CA MET A 117 13.14 -5.88 5.18
C MET A 117 13.70 -4.49 5.58
N GLU A 118 13.19 -3.96 6.69
CA GLU A 118 13.56 -2.65 7.22
C GLU A 118 15.05 -2.58 7.57
N GLY A 119 15.77 -1.72 6.88
CA GLY A 119 17.21 -1.45 7.12
C GLY A 119 17.47 -0.34 8.14
N GLY A 120 16.45 0.46 8.48
CA GLY A 120 16.53 1.59 9.37
C GLY A 120 15.98 1.30 10.77
N ASN A 121 14.92 2.02 11.17
CA ASN A 121 14.37 1.97 12.53
C ASN A 121 13.12 1.07 12.64
N ARG A 122 13.31 -0.23 12.85
CA ARG A 122 12.24 -1.23 13.02
C ARG A 122 11.23 -0.86 14.11
N GLY A 123 11.72 -0.37 15.24
CA GLY A 123 10.86 0.04 16.37
C GLY A 123 10.01 1.28 16.04
N GLY A 124 10.61 2.24 15.35
CA GLY A 124 9.91 3.43 14.86
C GLY A 124 8.82 3.07 13.84
N MET A 125 9.12 2.20 12.89
CA MET A 125 8.16 1.69 11.90
C MET A 125 6.92 1.08 12.57
N LEU A 126 7.11 0.14 13.51
CA LEU A 126 5.99 -0.48 14.23
C LEU A 126 5.18 0.55 15.03
N ARG A 127 5.84 1.49 15.69
CA ARG A 127 5.18 2.55 16.46
C ARG A 127 4.31 3.43 15.55
N HIS A 128 4.82 3.90 14.42
CA HIS A 128 4.06 4.75 13.51
C HIS A 128 2.88 4.03 12.86
N LEU A 129 3.04 2.74 12.50
CA LEU A 129 1.92 1.91 12.03
C LEU A 129 0.83 1.78 13.10
N GLN A 130 1.22 1.59 14.37
CA GLN A 130 0.27 1.53 15.48
C GLN A 130 -0.42 2.88 15.70
N GLU A 131 0.32 3.98 15.70
CA GLU A 131 -0.21 5.34 15.84
C GLU A 131 -1.25 5.66 14.76
N MET A 132 -0.96 5.31 13.49
CA MET A 132 -1.93 5.48 12.40
C MET A 132 -3.20 4.68 12.65
N LYS A 133 -3.07 3.40 12.98
CA LYS A 133 -4.22 2.54 13.29
C LYS A 133 -5.05 3.08 14.45
N ASP A 134 -4.40 3.47 15.54
CA ASP A 134 -5.08 3.97 16.74
C ASP A 134 -5.80 5.31 16.50
N SER A 135 -5.31 6.09 15.55
CA SER A 135 -5.97 7.33 15.11
C SER A 135 -7.23 7.08 14.26
N GLY A 136 -7.41 5.85 13.79
CA GLY A 136 -8.55 5.43 12.96
C GLY A 136 -8.25 5.30 11.47
N VAL A 137 -6.97 5.36 11.06
CA VAL A 137 -6.54 5.03 9.70
C VAL A 137 -6.69 3.53 9.48
N ILE A 138 -7.22 3.14 8.34
CA ILE A 138 -7.21 1.76 7.88
C ILE A 138 -5.82 1.47 7.32
N VAL A 139 -5.02 0.71 8.05
CA VAL A 139 -3.65 0.33 7.63
C VAL A 139 -3.66 -1.08 7.08
N VAL A 140 -3.07 -1.28 5.92
CA VAL A 140 -2.95 -2.59 5.25
C VAL A 140 -1.53 -2.77 4.74
N CYS A 141 -0.93 -3.94 4.99
CA CYS A 141 0.36 -4.31 4.42
C CYS A 141 0.16 -5.32 3.29
N LEU A 142 0.63 -4.98 2.09
CA LEU A 142 0.70 -5.86 0.94
C LEU A 142 2.14 -6.37 0.82
N LEU A 143 2.31 -7.66 1.09
CA LEU A 143 3.63 -8.28 1.22
C LEU A 143 4.16 -8.74 -0.13
N ALA A 144 5.46 -8.57 -0.33
CA ALA A 144 6.16 -8.98 -1.54
C ALA A 144 6.06 -10.50 -1.77
N ILE A 145 5.94 -10.87 -3.03
CA ILE A 145 6.00 -12.24 -3.51
C ILE A 145 7.03 -12.31 -4.62
N SER A 146 7.79 -13.40 -4.69
CA SER A 146 8.72 -13.67 -5.78
C SER A 146 7.99 -13.97 -7.10
N GLY A 147 8.71 -13.96 -8.21
CA GLY A 147 8.14 -14.20 -9.54
C GLY A 147 7.47 -15.57 -9.71
N ASP A 148 7.85 -16.54 -8.90
CA ASP A 148 7.20 -17.88 -8.82
C ASP A 148 6.01 -17.93 -7.85
N GLY A 149 5.62 -16.79 -7.27
CA GLY A 149 4.48 -16.66 -6.36
C GLY A 149 4.76 -17.09 -4.92
N GLN A 150 6.03 -17.34 -4.56
CA GLN A 150 6.39 -17.68 -3.18
C GLN A 150 6.50 -16.43 -2.31
N PRO A 151 6.18 -16.52 -1.01
CA PRO A 151 6.39 -15.43 -0.07
C PRO A 151 7.87 -15.00 -0.02
N TYR A 152 8.13 -13.71 -0.20
CA TYR A 152 9.46 -13.13 -0.12
C TYR A 152 9.43 -11.86 0.73
N TYR A 153 9.40 -12.03 2.05
CA TYR A 153 9.32 -10.93 3.01
C TYR A 153 9.79 -11.34 4.41
N ASP A 154 10.08 -10.37 5.29
CA ASP A 154 10.40 -10.61 6.70
C ASP A 154 9.16 -11.14 7.45
N THR A 155 9.10 -12.46 7.63
CA THR A 155 7.98 -13.16 8.28
C THR A 155 7.84 -12.79 9.76
N GLN A 156 8.94 -12.46 10.44
CA GLN A 156 8.89 -12.04 11.84
C GLN A 156 8.25 -10.66 11.96
N MET A 157 8.62 -9.75 11.06
CA MET A 157 8.06 -8.41 11.03
C MET A 157 6.57 -8.45 10.65
N ALA A 158 6.19 -9.22 9.63
CA ALA A 158 4.80 -9.44 9.27
C ALA A 158 3.97 -10.01 10.44
N GLY A 159 4.53 -10.97 11.19
CA GLY A 159 3.90 -11.52 12.40
C GLY A 159 3.68 -10.47 13.49
N LYS A 160 4.65 -9.58 13.74
CA LYS A 160 4.49 -8.48 14.69
C LYS A 160 3.40 -7.50 14.26
N ILE A 161 3.40 -7.08 13.00
CA ILE A 161 2.39 -6.17 12.43
C ILE A 161 1.00 -6.80 12.51
N SER A 162 0.86 -8.07 12.15
CA SER A 162 -0.41 -8.80 12.26
C SER A 162 -0.89 -8.91 13.71
N SER A 163 0.01 -9.10 14.68
CA SER A 163 -0.35 -9.16 16.11
C SER A 163 -0.87 -7.83 16.66
N MET A 164 -0.53 -6.72 15.99
CA MET A 164 -1.09 -5.39 16.26
C MET A 164 -2.51 -5.21 15.66
N GLY A 165 -3.04 -6.25 14.98
CA GLY A 165 -4.33 -6.21 14.29
C GLY A 165 -4.31 -5.40 12.99
N ILE A 166 -3.14 -5.29 12.34
CA ILE A 166 -2.97 -4.73 11.01
C ILE A 166 -2.92 -5.89 10.03
N PRO A 167 -3.84 -5.97 9.04
CA PRO A 167 -3.86 -7.04 8.06
C PRO A 167 -2.61 -7.01 7.17
N CYS A 168 -1.99 -8.18 7.00
CA CYS A 168 -0.84 -8.40 6.13
C CYS A 168 -1.21 -9.46 5.09
N PHE A 169 -1.14 -9.12 3.82
CA PHE A 169 -1.53 -10.00 2.72
C PHE A 169 -0.38 -10.22 1.75
N ALA A 170 0.02 -11.47 1.57
CA ALA A 170 0.87 -11.88 0.46
C ALA A 170 -0.05 -12.41 -0.66
N CYS A 171 -0.30 -11.62 -1.67
CA CYS A 171 -1.24 -12.00 -2.73
C CYS A 171 -0.85 -11.45 -4.09
N ASN A 172 -1.25 -12.18 -5.13
CA ASN A 172 -1.17 -11.68 -6.49
C ASN A 172 -2.20 -10.56 -6.73
N PRO A 173 -1.93 -9.64 -7.67
CA PRO A 173 -2.84 -8.54 -8.02
C PRO A 173 -4.28 -9.00 -8.32
N GLU A 174 -4.45 -10.17 -8.91
CA GLU A 174 -5.77 -10.76 -9.22
C GLU A 174 -6.65 -10.99 -8.00
N LYS A 175 -6.05 -11.19 -6.82
CA LYS A 175 -6.77 -11.41 -5.56
C LYS A 175 -7.03 -10.13 -4.77
N LEU A 176 -6.47 -9.00 -5.20
CA LEU A 176 -6.61 -7.72 -4.50
C LEU A 176 -8.07 -7.30 -4.30
N PRO A 177 -8.97 -7.40 -5.30
CA PRO A 177 -10.38 -7.03 -5.09
C PRO A 177 -11.05 -7.84 -3.98
N LEU A 178 -10.79 -9.15 -3.89
CA LEU A 178 -11.32 -10.02 -2.85
C LEU A 178 -10.78 -9.69 -1.45
N LEU A 179 -9.58 -9.12 -1.38
CA LEU A 179 -8.97 -8.69 -0.11
C LEU A 179 -9.55 -7.37 0.37
N LEU A 180 -9.81 -6.45 -0.54
CA LEU A 180 -10.44 -5.17 -0.23
C LEU A 180 -11.87 -5.30 0.32
N GLU A 181 -12.56 -6.40 0.00
CA GLU A 181 -13.88 -6.73 0.56
C GLU A 181 -13.82 -7.12 2.07
N ARG A 182 -12.62 -7.45 2.57
CA ARG A 182 -12.40 -7.94 3.95
C ARG A 182 -11.81 -6.87 4.88
N VAL A 183 -11.43 -5.73 4.35
CA VAL A 183 -10.86 -4.58 5.05
C VAL A 183 -11.94 -3.53 5.33
#